data_38bcd7bacc1ee45b814175ce194c2b36
#
_entry.id   38bcd7bacc1ee45b814175ce194c2b36
#
_cell.length_a   1.000
_cell.length_b   1.000
_cell.length_c   1.000
_cell.angle_alpha   90.00
_cell.angle_beta   90.00
_cell.angle_gamma   90.00
#
_symmetry.space_group_name_H-M   'P 1'
#
loop_
_entity.id
_entity.type
_entity.pdbx_description
1 polymer ?
#
loop_
_entity_poly.entity_id
_entity_poly.type
_entity_poly.pdbx_seq_one_letter_code
_entity_poly.pdbx_strand_id
1 'polypeptide(L)'
;MRQEIRTTVIRMGMALILALLACTISLAQDVTNNFMPGTDFTKFHTYKWVTIQGAVQPNQIVDAQIKTSIDSQLAAKGLTKTDDDKADLYIGYQVSIDQQKEWNAYGMGGGPRWGMGGGMATATSSNISVGTLVLDMYEPTAKQLVWTGRATKTLDSTANQEKKQKNLDKAMQKLLKAFPPKQK
;
A
#
# COMPACT_ATOMS: atom_id res chain seq x y z
N MET A 1 41.33 15.12 29.80
CA MET A 1 40.95 15.88 28.60
C MET A 1 40.99 15.06 27.30
N ARG A 2 42.08 14.39 26.93
CA ARG A 2 42.17 13.57 25.70
C ARG A 2 41.31 12.27 25.71
N GLN A 3 41.08 11.67 26.85
CA GLN A 3 40.25 10.45 27.00
C GLN A 3 38.76 10.77 26.81
N GLU A 4 38.29 11.87 27.35
CA GLU A 4 36.89 12.32 27.26
C GLU A 4 36.48 12.63 25.81
N ILE A 5 37.37 13.26 25.03
CA ILE A 5 37.12 13.61 23.63
C ILE A 5 37.00 12.33 22.78
N ARG A 6 37.82 11.31 23.02
CA ARG A 6 37.79 10.04 22.30
C ARG A 6 36.46 9.27 22.54
N THR A 7 35.99 9.24 23.77
CA THR A 7 34.72 8.55 24.10
C THR A 7 33.51 9.27 23.53
N THR A 8 33.53 10.60 23.46
CA THR A 8 32.46 11.40 22.87
C THR A 8 32.40 11.24 21.36
N VAL A 9 33.54 11.21 20.67
CA VAL A 9 33.62 10.98 19.21
C VAL A 9 33.15 9.56 18.83
N ILE A 10 33.53 8.55 19.63
CA ILE A 10 33.06 7.15 19.40
C ILE A 10 31.56 7.03 19.62
N ARG A 11 30.99 7.68 20.64
CA ARG A 11 29.55 7.69 20.91
C ARG A 11 28.75 8.41 19.82
N MET A 12 29.25 9.53 19.32
CA MET A 12 28.62 10.24 18.18
C MET A 12 28.73 9.45 16.88
N GLY A 13 29.85 8.78 16.62
CA GLY A 13 30.01 7.91 15.46
C GLY A 13 29.03 6.71 15.49
N MET A 14 28.87 6.08 16.67
CA MET A 14 27.97 4.95 16.84
C MET A 14 26.48 5.35 16.73
N ALA A 15 26.11 6.54 17.19
CA ALA A 15 24.77 7.10 17.03
C ALA A 15 24.46 7.42 15.57
N LEU A 16 25.43 7.91 14.80
CA LEU A 16 25.26 8.20 13.37
C LEU A 16 25.11 6.92 12.53
N ILE A 17 25.85 5.85 12.88
CA ILE A 17 25.73 4.54 12.22
C ILE A 17 24.37 3.89 12.52
N LEU A 18 23.85 4.02 13.75
CA LEU A 18 22.53 3.50 14.10
C LEU A 18 21.40 4.23 13.36
N ALA A 19 21.56 5.52 13.09
CA ALA A 19 20.58 6.31 12.33
C ALA A 19 20.55 5.95 10.82
N LEU A 20 21.67 5.52 10.26
CA LEU A 20 21.75 5.09 8.85
C LEU A 20 21.17 3.68 8.60
N LEU A 21 21.11 2.81 9.61
CA LEU A 21 20.50 1.47 9.49
C LEU A 21 18.94 1.49 9.48
N ALA A 22 18.33 2.63 9.78
CA ALA A 22 16.87 2.78 9.75
C ALA A 22 16.28 3.02 8.36
N CYS A 23 17.08 3.01 7.28
CA CYS A 23 16.59 2.96 5.90
C CYS A 23 15.97 1.59 5.62
N THR A 24 14.78 1.33 6.18
CA THR A 24 13.97 0.17 5.82
C THR A 24 13.64 0.24 4.34
N ILE A 25 14.06 -0.76 3.58
CA ILE A 25 13.64 -1.01 2.21
C ILE A 25 12.10 -1.10 2.26
N SER A 26 11.44 -0.01 1.91
CA SER A 26 10.00 0.01 1.72
C SER A 26 9.75 -0.77 0.43
N LEU A 27 9.34 -2.02 0.54
CA LEU A 27 8.79 -2.77 -0.60
C LEU A 27 7.70 -1.89 -1.20
N ALA A 28 7.92 -1.48 -2.45
CA ALA A 28 7.09 -0.51 -3.14
C ALA A 28 5.64 -1.00 -3.18
N GLN A 29 4.79 -0.36 -2.39
CA GLN A 29 3.35 -0.41 -2.57
C GLN A 29 3.01 0.75 -3.48
N ASP A 30 2.54 0.46 -4.69
CA ASP A 30 1.99 1.47 -5.57
C ASP A 30 0.58 1.84 -5.08
N VAL A 31 0.44 3.13 -4.74
CA VAL A 31 -0.85 3.69 -4.32
C VAL A 31 -1.16 4.88 -5.20
N THR A 32 -2.31 4.82 -5.83
CA THR A 32 -2.86 5.93 -6.62
C THR A 32 -4.26 6.27 -6.10
N ASN A 33 -4.65 7.53 -6.22
CA ASN A 33 -6.00 7.97 -5.89
C ASN A 33 -6.44 9.07 -6.85
N ASN A 34 -7.76 9.20 -6.96
CA ASN A 34 -8.40 10.27 -7.71
C ASN A 34 -9.67 10.69 -6.97
N PHE A 35 -10.13 11.90 -7.21
CA PHE A 35 -11.33 12.43 -6.58
C PHE A 35 -12.04 13.40 -7.51
N MET A 36 -13.34 13.58 -7.26
CA MET A 36 -14.17 14.49 -8.02
C MET A 36 -13.84 15.95 -7.65
N PRO A 37 -13.39 16.78 -8.59
CA PRO A 37 -13.13 18.20 -8.34
C PRO A 37 -14.38 18.91 -7.83
N GLY A 38 -14.20 19.81 -6.85
CA GLY A 38 -15.29 20.59 -6.26
C GLY A 38 -16.11 19.85 -5.20
N THR A 39 -15.77 18.59 -4.86
CA THR A 39 -16.42 17.89 -3.76
C THR A 39 -15.98 18.48 -2.42
N ASP A 40 -16.94 18.90 -1.61
CA ASP A 40 -16.68 19.26 -0.22
C ASP A 40 -16.64 17.99 0.65
N PHE A 41 -15.44 17.55 1.01
CA PHE A 41 -15.23 16.36 1.85
C PHE A 41 -15.49 16.62 3.33
N THR A 42 -15.62 17.86 3.75
CA THR A 42 -15.86 18.20 5.17
C THR A 42 -17.26 17.86 5.64
N LYS A 43 -18.20 17.70 4.72
CA LYS A 43 -19.60 17.36 5.00
C LYS A 43 -19.82 15.86 5.32
N PHE A 44 -18.84 14.99 4.99
CA PHE A 44 -18.98 13.56 5.19
C PHE A 44 -18.53 13.15 6.59
N HIS A 45 -19.46 12.56 7.35
CA HIS A 45 -19.27 12.11 8.72
C HIS A 45 -19.58 10.63 8.91
N THR A 46 -20.43 10.07 8.05
CA THR A 46 -20.89 8.69 8.14
C THR A 46 -20.64 7.92 6.86
N TYR A 47 -20.42 6.62 6.98
CA TYR A 47 -20.31 5.74 5.82
C TYR A 47 -20.96 4.38 6.05
N LYS A 48 -21.38 3.76 4.95
CA LYS A 48 -21.96 2.43 4.90
C LYS A 48 -21.20 1.58 3.90
N TRP A 49 -20.95 0.32 4.28
CA TRP A 49 -20.42 -0.65 3.34
C TRP A 49 -21.49 -1.10 2.33
N VAL A 50 -21.11 -1.13 1.07
CA VAL A 50 -21.93 -1.67 -0.01
C VAL A 50 -21.14 -2.68 -0.83
N THR A 51 -21.83 -3.66 -1.39
CA THR A 51 -21.20 -4.61 -2.31
C THR A 51 -21.28 -4.07 -3.73
N ILE A 52 -20.13 -3.99 -4.39
CA ILE A 52 -20.08 -3.61 -5.80
C ILE A 52 -20.56 -4.81 -6.63
N GLN A 53 -21.59 -4.61 -7.42
CA GLN A 53 -22.16 -5.66 -8.26
C GLN A 53 -21.15 -6.16 -9.29
N GLY A 54 -20.95 -7.47 -9.39
CA GLY A 54 -19.97 -8.07 -10.30
C GLY A 54 -18.51 -8.03 -9.81
N ALA A 55 -18.22 -7.39 -8.67
CA ALA A 55 -16.88 -7.39 -8.11
C ALA A 55 -16.51 -8.75 -7.53
N VAL A 56 -15.26 -9.17 -7.77
CA VAL A 56 -14.70 -10.35 -7.12
C VAL A 56 -14.45 -10.02 -5.64
N GLN A 57 -15.11 -10.78 -4.78
CA GLN A 57 -14.92 -10.67 -3.33
C GLN A 57 -13.93 -11.72 -2.85
N PRO A 58 -13.04 -11.40 -1.90
CA PRO A 58 -12.18 -12.40 -1.29
C PRO A 58 -13.00 -13.33 -0.38
N ASN A 59 -12.36 -14.38 0.16
CA ASN A 59 -13.02 -15.18 1.18
C ASN A 59 -13.40 -14.34 2.42
N GLN A 60 -14.35 -14.82 3.20
CA GLN A 60 -14.94 -14.10 4.33
C GLN A 60 -13.91 -13.61 5.37
N ILE A 61 -12.83 -14.37 5.60
CA ILE A 61 -11.79 -13.98 6.56
C ILE A 61 -11.02 -12.77 6.04
N VAL A 62 -10.61 -12.80 4.79
CA VAL A 62 -9.87 -11.70 4.15
C VAL A 62 -10.77 -10.47 3.98
N ASP A 63 -12.05 -10.66 3.65
CA ASP A 63 -13.04 -9.57 3.60
C ASP A 63 -13.12 -8.84 4.95
N ALA A 64 -13.28 -9.59 6.04
CA ALA A 64 -13.32 -9.03 7.39
C ALA A 64 -12.02 -8.26 7.74
N GLN A 65 -10.86 -8.81 7.39
CA GLN A 65 -9.57 -8.17 7.63
C GLN A 65 -9.44 -6.85 6.85
N ILE A 66 -9.82 -6.85 5.57
CA ILE A 66 -9.79 -5.64 4.72
C ILE A 66 -10.71 -4.57 5.31
N LYS A 67 -11.97 -4.91 5.61
CA LYS A 67 -12.94 -3.97 6.19
C LYS A 67 -12.45 -3.43 7.53
N THR A 68 -11.95 -4.26 8.41
CA THR A 68 -11.42 -3.84 9.71
C THR A 68 -10.25 -2.85 9.55
N SER A 69 -9.31 -3.13 8.65
CA SER A 69 -8.19 -2.22 8.37
C SER A 69 -8.67 -0.87 7.82
N ILE A 70 -9.64 -0.86 6.91
CA ILE A 70 -10.21 0.37 6.33
C ILE A 70 -11.01 1.13 7.39
N ASP A 71 -11.90 0.44 8.13
CA ASP A 71 -12.72 1.02 9.21
C ASP A 71 -11.84 1.76 10.23
N SER A 72 -10.72 1.15 10.63
CA SER A 72 -9.74 1.77 11.54
C SER A 72 -9.15 3.07 10.98
N GLN A 73 -8.82 3.11 9.68
CA GLN A 73 -8.28 4.32 9.06
C GLN A 73 -9.34 5.41 8.88
N LEU A 74 -10.58 5.04 8.56
CA LEU A 74 -11.68 6.00 8.41
C LEU A 74 -12.09 6.58 9.75
N ALA A 75 -12.15 5.76 10.80
CA ALA A 75 -12.41 6.22 12.17
C ALA A 75 -11.35 7.23 12.65
N ALA A 76 -10.07 6.99 12.35
CA ALA A 76 -8.99 7.93 12.65
C ALA A 76 -9.11 9.27 11.89
N LYS A 77 -9.96 9.34 10.86
CA LYS A 77 -10.28 10.55 10.08
C LYS A 77 -11.62 11.18 10.46
N GLY A 78 -12.28 10.65 11.49
CA GLY A 78 -13.54 11.19 12.02
C GLY A 78 -14.80 10.66 11.33
N LEU A 79 -14.68 9.63 10.44
CA LEU A 79 -15.85 9.01 9.85
C LEU A 79 -16.38 7.88 10.75
N THR A 80 -17.69 7.81 10.87
CA THR A 80 -18.40 6.79 11.67
C THR A 80 -19.12 5.81 10.74
N LYS A 81 -18.91 4.52 10.99
CA LYS A 81 -19.63 3.46 10.28
C LYS A 81 -21.08 3.40 10.74
N THR A 82 -21.99 3.21 9.79
CA THR A 82 -23.41 3.01 10.04
C THR A 82 -23.99 1.98 9.08
N ASP A 83 -25.14 1.41 9.46
CA ASP A 83 -25.94 0.56 8.57
C ASP A 83 -27.14 1.32 7.97
N ASP A 84 -27.30 2.60 8.30
CA ASP A 84 -28.37 3.45 7.79
C ASP A 84 -28.16 3.75 6.29
N ASP A 85 -29.25 3.67 5.52
CA ASP A 85 -29.27 4.04 4.09
C ASP A 85 -29.08 5.55 3.85
N LYS A 86 -29.11 6.35 4.92
CA LYS A 86 -28.84 7.80 4.89
C LYS A 86 -27.38 8.15 5.16
N ALA A 87 -26.48 7.15 5.16
CA ALA A 87 -25.06 7.42 5.28
C ALA A 87 -24.57 8.41 4.19
N ASP A 88 -23.66 9.31 4.58
CA ASP A 88 -23.11 10.33 3.67
C ASP A 88 -22.31 9.72 2.53
N LEU A 89 -21.63 8.60 2.81
CA LEU A 89 -20.83 7.86 1.84
C LEU A 89 -21.22 6.39 1.80
N TYR A 90 -21.31 5.84 0.59
CA TYR A 90 -21.33 4.40 0.35
C TYR A 90 -19.93 3.98 -0.08
N ILE A 91 -19.37 3.00 0.64
CA ILE A 91 -18.02 2.53 0.42
C ILE A 91 -18.07 1.09 -0.07
N GLY A 92 -17.44 0.85 -1.20
CA GLY A 92 -17.27 -0.48 -1.77
C GLY A 92 -15.82 -0.73 -2.15
N TYR A 93 -15.42 -1.99 -2.22
CA TYR A 93 -14.10 -2.35 -2.72
C TYR A 93 -14.16 -3.58 -3.60
N GLN A 94 -13.14 -3.75 -4.40
CA GLN A 94 -12.90 -4.94 -5.21
C GLN A 94 -11.43 -5.33 -5.14
N VAL A 95 -11.15 -6.62 -5.31
CA VAL A 95 -9.79 -7.15 -5.35
C VAL A 95 -9.53 -7.92 -6.62
N SER A 96 -8.29 -7.87 -7.11
CA SER A 96 -7.79 -8.78 -8.13
C SER A 96 -6.43 -9.33 -7.73
N ILE A 97 -6.10 -10.53 -8.22
CA ILE A 97 -4.79 -11.14 -8.08
C ILE A 97 -4.33 -11.54 -9.48
N ASP A 98 -3.27 -10.91 -9.93
CA ASP A 98 -2.66 -11.16 -11.23
C ASP A 98 -1.34 -11.90 -11.06
N GLN A 99 -1.09 -12.90 -11.91
CA GLN A 99 0.20 -13.56 -11.99
C GLN A 99 1.03 -12.90 -13.08
N GLN A 100 2.18 -12.38 -12.70
CA GLN A 100 3.13 -11.74 -13.61
C GLN A 100 4.43 -12.55 -13.66
N LYS A 101 5.06 -12.57 -14.84
CA LYS A 101 6.40 -13.12 -15.00
C LYS A 101 7.42 -11.99 -14.83
N GLU A 102 8.23 -12.11 -13.81
CA GLU A 102 9.37 -11.21 -13.63
C GLU A 102 10.61 -11.82 -14.28
N TRP A 103 11.24 -11.08 -15.18
CA TRP A 103 12.46 -11.48 -15.87
C TRP A 103 13.64 -10.80 -15.19
N ASN A 104 14.44 -11.56 -14.46
CA ASN A 104 15.69 -11.07 -13.90
C ASN A 104 16.83 -11.45 -14.83
N ALA A 105 17.31 -10.50 -15.64
CA ALA A 105 18.52 -10.65 -16.41
C ALA A 105 19.70 -10.21 -15.52
N TYR A 106 20.41 -11.14 -14.94
CA TYR A 106 21.70 -10.85 -14.33
C TYR A 106 22.75 -10.74 -15.44
N GLY A 107 22.95 -9.53 -15.95
CA GLY A 107 24.11 -9.17 -16.75
C GLY A 107 25.29 -8.94 -15.83
N MET A 108 26.21 -9.89 -15.75
CA MET A 108 27.52 -9.63 -15.19
C MET A 108 28.20 -8.66 -16.17
N GLY A 109 28.31 -7.37 -15.76
CA GLY A 109 29.08 -6.36 -16.50
C GLY A 109 30.52 -6.79 -16.63
N GLY A 110 30.84 -7.42 -17.76
CA GLY A 110 32.19 -7.64 -18.19
C GLY A 110 32.74 -6.33 -18.76
N GLY A 111 33.72 -5.71 -18.07
CA GLY A 111 34.49 -4.62 -18.60
C GLY A 111 35.18 -5.02 -19.91
N PRO A 112 35.65 -4.05 -20.70
CA PRO A 112 36.28 -4.31 -22.01
C PRO A 112 37.63 -4.98 -21.82
N ARG A 113 37.60 -6.31 -21.85
CA ARG A 113 38.82 -7.11 -21.98
C ARG A 113 38.66 -7.99 -23.19
N TRP A 114 39.46 -7.71 -24.19
CA TRP A 114 39.63 -8.55 -25.37
C TRP A 114 39.95 -9.98 -24.92
N GLY A 115 39.06 -10.92 -25.20
CA GLY A 115 39.27 -12.34 -24.98
C GLY A 115 37.93 -13.08 -25.21
N MET A 116 37.92 -13.89 -26.26
CA MET A 116 36.87 -14.85 -26.60
C MET A 116 36.40 -15.64 -25.38
N GLY A 117 35.11 -15.47 -25.01
CA GLY A 117 34.46 -16.27 -23.99
C GLY A 117 32.99 -15.81 -23.89
N GLY A 118 32.09 -16.54 -24.57
CA GLY A 118 30.65 -16.28 -24.53
C GLY A 118 30.13 -16.42 -23.10
N GLY A 119 29.88 -15.30 -22.43
CA GLY A 119 29.17 -15.28 -21.20
C GLY A 119 27.70 -15.63 -21.46
N MET A 120 27.24 -16.80 -21.03
CA MET A 120 25.83 -17.16 -21.01
C MET A 120 25.13 -16.20 -20.05
N ALA A 121 24.31 -15.30 -20.57
CA ALA A 121 23.35 -14.55 -19.76
C ALA A 121 22.25 -15.54 -19.32
N THR A 122 22.26 -15.92 -18.06
CA THR A 122 21.20 -16.75 -17.49
C THR A 122 20.02 -15.83 -17.15
N ALA A 123 18.98 -15.85 -17.97
CA ALA A 123 17.72 -15.21 -17.68
C ALA A 123 16.90 -16.16 -16.80
N THR A 124 16.67 -15.81 -15.54
CA THR A 124 15.78 -16.54 -14.65
C THR A 124 14.44 -15.82 -14.60
N SER A 125 13.36 -16.53 -14.95
CA SER A 125 11.99 -15.98 -14.76
C SER A 125 11.39 -16.53 -13.50
N SER A 126 10.81 -15.66 -12.69
CA SER A 126 10.00 -16.03 -11.53
C SER A 126 8.55 -15.57 -11.71
N ASN A 127 7.60 -16.42 -11.30
CA ASN A 127 6.20 -16.02 -11.27
C ASN A 127 5.94 -15.28 -9.95
N ILE A 128 5.49 -14.04 -10.05
CA ILE A 128 5.07 -13.24 -8.89
C ILE A 128 3.56 -13.05 -8.94
N SER A 129 2.92 -13.07 -7.78
CA SER A 129 1.50 -12.73 -7.64
C SER A 129 1.39 -11.27 -7.19
N VAL A 130 0.61 -10.49 -7.93
CA VAL A 130 0.35 -9.09 -7.62
C VAL A 130 -1.11 -8.94 -7.20
N GLY A 131 -1.32 -8.49 -5.98
CA GLY A 131 -2.64 -8.15 -5.47
C GLY A 131 -2.95 -6.69 -5.69
N THR A 132 -4.13 -6.39 -6.20
CA THR A 132 -4.66 -5.03 -6.35
C THR A 132 -5.97 -4.93 -5.57
N LEU A 133 -6.11 -3.86 -4.78
CA LEU A 133 -7.35 -3.47 -4.12
C LEU A 133 -7.75 -2.09 -4.65
N VAL A 134 -9.00 -1.95 -5.08
CA VAL A 134 -9.62 -0.67 -5.44
C VAL A 134 -10.71 -0.38 -4.42
N LEU A 135 -10.67 0.80 -3.82
CA LEU A 135 -11.64 1.30 -2.86
C LEU A 135 -12.35 2.51 -3.44
N ASP A 136 -13.65 2.45 -3.51
CA ASP A 136 -14.52 3.47 -4.07
C ASP A 136 -15.42 4.08 -3.00
N MET A 137 -15.56 5.41 -3.03
CA MET A 137 -16.46 6.16 -2.15
C MET A 137 -17.45 6.94 -3.01
N TYR A 138 -18.70 6.64 -2.80
CA TYR A 138 -19.83 7.15 -3.57
C TYR A 138 -20.74 8.00 -2.67
N GLU A 139 -21.09 9.21 -3.12
CA GLU A 139 -22.08 10.05 -2.46
C GLU A 139 -23.47 9.70 -2.98
N PRO A 140 -24.33 9.05 -2.18
CA PRO A 140 -25.63 8.56 -2.65
C PRO A 140 -26.59 9.69 -3.00
N THR A 141 -26.55 10.81 -2.31
CA THR A 141 -27.42 11.98 -2.56
C THR A 141 -27.10 12.64 -3.89
N ALA A 142 -25.82 12.84 -4.20
CA ALA A 142 -25.38 13.37 -5.49
C ALA A 142 -25.33 12.32 -6.60
N LYS A 143 -25.48 11.03 -6.25
CA LYS A 143 -25.32 9.90 -7.16
C LYS A 143 -23.98 9.89 -7.88
N GLN A 144 -22.90 10.17 -7.17
CA GLN A 144 -21.60 10.43 -7.75
C GLN A 144 -20.48 9.68 -7.02
N LEU A 145 -19.53 9.13 -7.80
CA LEU A 145 -18.25 8.66 -7.25
C LEU A 145 -17.42 9.89 -6.89
N VAL A 146 -17.16 10.08 -5.60
CA VAL A 146 -16.44 11.26 -5.11
C VAL A 146 -14.96 11.01 -4.87
N TRP A 147 -14.59 9.75 -4.60
CA TRP A 147 -13.20 9.37 -4.41
C TRP A 147 -12.98 7.92 -4.78
N THR A 148 -11.83 7.63 -5.38
CA THR A 148 -11.35 6.27 -5.65
C THR A 148 -9.89 6.15 -5.31
N GLY A 149 -9.50 5.02 -4.77
CA GLY A 149 -8.11 4.72 -4.47
C GLY A 149 -7.73 3.31 -4.84
N ARG A 150 -6.51 3.13 -5.36
CA ARG A 150 -5.95 1.83 -5.75
C ARG A 150 -4.67 1.58 -4.99
N ALA A 151 -4.55 0.40 -4.41
CA ALA A 151 -3.32 -0.10 -3.79
C ALA A 151 -2.91 -1.41 -4.49
N THR A 152 -1.68 -1.45 -4.98
CA THR A 152 -1.11 -2.63 -5.66
C THR A 152 0.13 -3.09 -4.91
N LYS A 153 0.28 -4.40 -4.75
CA LYS A 153 1.42 -4.99 -4.04
C LYS A 153 1.75 -6.38 -4.55
N THR A 154 3.04 -6.69 -4.69
CA THR A 154 3.52 -8.07 -4.82
C THR A 154 3.21 -8.84 -3.54
N LEU A 155 2.55 -9.98 -3.68
CA LEU A 155 2.14 -10.84 -2.57
C LEU A 155 3.27 -11.83 -2.24
N ASP A 156 3.62 -11.88 -0.96
CA ASP A 156 4.54 -12.89 -0.42
C ASP A 156 3.71 -14.11 0.01
N SER A 157 3.75 -15.17 -0.81
CA SER A 157 3.02 -16.43 -0.53
C SER A 157 3.54 -17.14 0.72
N THR A 158 4.79 -16.90 1.11
CA THR A 158 5.45 -17.52 2.27
C THR A 158 5.23 -16.76 3.58
N ALA A 159 4.65 -15.55 3.50
CA ALA A 159 4.39 -14.75 4.70
C ALA A 159 3.39 -15.45 5.63
N ASN A 160 3.68 -15.44 6.93
CA ASN A 160 2.74 -15.87 7.95
C ASN A 160 1.55 -14.90 8.07
N GLN A 161 0.50 -15.28 8.80
CA GLN A 161 -0.73 -14.50 8.93
C GLN A 161 -0.49 -13.12 9.54
N GLU A 162 0.35 -13.01 10.56
CA GLU A 162 0.70 -11.74 11.20
C GLU A 162 1.36 -10.76 10.20
N LYS A 163 2.32 -11.25 9.42
CA LYS A 163 2.98 -10.46 8.36
C LYS A 163 2.00 -10.03 7.27
N LYS A 164 1.06 -10.92 6.90
CA LYS A 164 0.00 -10.61 5.92
C LYS A 164 -0.89 -9.49 6.45
N GLN A 165 -1.37 -9.59 7.70
CA GLN A 165 -2.19 -8.56 8.33
C GLN A 165 -1.44 -7.22 8.42
N LYS A 166 -0.22 -7.22 8.94
CA LYS A 166 0.61 -6.00 9.02
C LYS A 166 0.85 -5.35 7.65
N ASN A 167 1.00 -6.15 6.61
CA ASN A 167 1.14 -5.65 5.25
C ASN A 167 -0.16 -5.02 4.72
N LEU A 168 -1.31 -5.62 5.03
CA LEU A 168 -2.63 -5.11 4.70
C LEU A 168 -2.87 -3.77 5.39
N ASP A 169 -2.63 -3.68 6.70
CA ASP A 169 -2.80 -2.45 7.49
C ASP A 169 -1.94 -1.30 6.93
N LYS A 170 -0.68 -1.59 6.60
CA LYS A 170 0.19 -0.62 5.95
C LYS A 170 -0.31 -0.19 4.57
N ALA A 171 -0.91 -1.11 3.81
CA ALA A 171 -1.49 -0.80 2.51
C ALA A 171 -2.69 0.15 2.66
N MET A 172 -3.60 -0.15 3.57
CA MET A 172 -4.78 0.68 3.82
C MET A 172 -4.40 2.05 4.41
N GLN A 173 -3.42 2.10 5.30
CA GLN A 173 -2.88 3.36 5.81
C GLN A 173 -2.31 4.24 4.68
N LYS A 174 -1.54 3.66 3.77
CA LYS A 174 -0.99 4.41 2.62
C LYS A 174 -2.09 4.84 1.66
N LEU A 175 -3.05 3.95 1.35
CA LEU A 175 -4.16 4.22 0.46
C LEU A 175 -4.99 5.41 0.95
N LEU A 176 -5.36 5.40 2.22
CA LEU A 176 -6.19 6.44 2.82
C LEU A 176 -5.40 7.65 3.34
N LYS A 177 -4.06 7.67 3.20
CA LYS A 177 -3.25 8.83 3.61
C LYS A 177 -3.66 10.11 2.88
N ALA A 178 -4.05 10.00 1.62
CA ALA A 178 -4.48 11.12 0.79
C ALA A 178 -6.00 11.40 0.86
N PHE A 179 -6.74 10.72 1.73
CA PHE A 179 -8.16 10.98 2.00
C PHE A 179 -8.31 11.66 3.36
N PRO A 180 -9.16 12.72 3.51
CA PRO A 180 -9.74 13.48 2.40
C PRO A 180 -8.65 14.24 1.61
N PRO A 181 -8.85 14.47 0.31
CA PRO A 181 -7.89 15.20 -0.50
C PRO A 181 -7.81 16.66 -0.03
N LYS A 182 -6.60 17.23 -0.07
CA LYS A 182 -6.43 18.66 0.20
C LYS A 182 -7.03 19.45 -0.96
N GLN A 183 -8.05 20.21 -0.67
CA GLN A 183 -8.57 21.18 -1.63
C GLN A 183 -7.58 22.34 -1.74
N LYS A 184 -7.28 22.73 -2.98
CA LYS A 184 -6.48 23.94 -3.27
C LYS A 184 -7.38 25.13 -3.34
#